data_dc40530395a255ec31cd4065ad4995a2
#
_entry.id   dc40530395a255ec31cd4065ad4995a2
#
_cell.length_a   1.000
_cell.length_b   1.000
_cell.length_c   1.000
_cell.angle_alpha   90.00
_cell.angle_beta   90.00
_cell.angle_gamma   90.00
#
_symmetry.space_group_name_H-M   'P 1'
#
loop_
_entity.id
_entity.type
_entity.pdbx_description
1 polymer ?
#
loop_
_entity_poly.entity_id
_entity_poly.type
_entity_poly.pdbx_seq_one_letter_code
_entity_poly.pdbx_strand_id
1 'polypeptide(L)'
;MTRCMLKKFLLLLVVVVVYVFVLFVFTVSVAGASTCRSSKVKHQFDVQQGYPHGRKGYVVDHICALAQGGIDAPTNMQYQTLTDSKAKDKIENTRLGRAIYCTSFNSTPLRQVYNCN
;
A
#
# COMPACT_ATOMS: atom_id res chain seq x y z
N MET A 1 29.76 -47.87 11.05
CA MET A 1 29.80 -46.37 11.09
C MET A 1 30.16 -45.94 12.51
N THR A 2 31.22 -45.21 12.67
CA THR A 2 31.61 -44.67 13.95
C THR A 2 30.67 -43.55 14.38
N ARG A 3 30.34 -43.47 15.66
CA ARG A 3 29.45 -42.44 16.24
C ARG A 3 29.83 -41.01 15.83
N CYS A 4 31.07 -40.78 15.47
CA CYS A 4 31.61 -39.51 15.00
C CYS A 4 31.10 -39.15 13.58
N MET A 5 30.99 -40.09 12.68
CA MET A 5 30.46 -39.88 11.31
C MET A 5 28.95 -39.56 11.34
N LEU A 6 28.21 -40.24 12.19
CA LEU A 6 26.78 -40.01 12.34
C LEU A 6 26.47 -38.59 12.88
N LYS A 7 27.28 -38.13 13.85
CA LYS A 7 27.13 -36.74 14.36
C LYS A 7 27.45 -35.68 13.31
N LYS A 8 28.47 -35.87 12.48
CA LYS A 8 28.80 -34.95 11.39
C LYS A 8 27.72 -34.92 10.31
N PHE A 9 27.15 -36.09 9.98
CA PHE A 9 26.06 -36.20 9.03
C PHE A 9 24.77 -35.49 9.54
N LEU A 10 24.44 -35.70 10.82
CA LEU A 10 23.29 -35.05 11.46
C LEU A 10 23.46 -33.52 11.49
N LEU A 11 24.64 -33.04 11.81
CA LEU A 11 24.95 -31.60 11.83
C LEU A 11 24.79 -30.97 10.43
N LEU A 12 25.29 -31.64 9.40
CA LEU A 12 25.16 -31.18 8.02
C LEU A 12 23.67 -31.09 7.61
N LEU A 13 22.88 -32.08 7.99
CA LEU A 13 21.46 -32.15 7.69
C LEU A 13 20.70 -30.98 8.34
N VAL A 14 21.00 -30.68 9.61
CA VAL A 14 20.41 -29.53 10.31
C VAL A 14 20.78 -28.21 9.64
N VAL A 15 22.04 -28.03 9.24
CA VAL A 15 22.50 -26.80 8.55
C VAL A 15 21.75 -26.62 7.20
N VAL A 16 21.60 -27.69 6.43
CA VAL A 16 20.87 -27.64 5.15
C VAL A 16 19.40 -27.28 5.38
N VAL A 17 18.73 -27.90 6.37
CA VAL A 17 17.33 -27.61 6.67
C VAL A 17 17.14 -26.16 7.10
N VAL A 18 18.03 -25.64 7.97
CA VAL A 18 17.99 -24.23 8.40
C VAL A 18 18.21 -23.29 7.19
N TYR A 19 19.16 -23.62 6.33
CA TYR A 19 19.46 -22.81 5.15
C TYR A 19 18.26 -22.77 4.17
N VAL A 20 17.65 -23.91 3.90
CA VAL A 20 16.42 -23.99 3.06
C VAL A 20 15.26 -23.22 3.69
N PHE A 21 15.10 -23.31 5.02
CA PHE A 21 14.07 -22.56 5.73
C PHE A 21 14.30 -21.05 5.66
N VAL A 22 15.54 -20.60 5.83
CA VAL A 22 15.91 -19.17 5.67
C VAL A 22 15.62 -18.69 4.25
N LEU A 23 16.02 -19.45 3.23
CA LEU A 23 15.71 -19.10 1.83
C LEU A 23 14.20 -19.04 1.58
N PHE A 24 13.43 -19.96 2.15
CA PHE A 24 11.96 -19.97 2.01
C PHE A 24 11.30 -18.74 2.66
N VAL A 25 11.79 -18.30 3.81
CA VAL A 25 11.29 -17.09 4.48
C VAL A 25 11.62 -15.83 3.67
N PHE A 26 12.76 -15.76 2.98
CA PHE A 26 13.13 -14.63 2.13
C PHE A 26 12.36 -14.57 0.79
N THR A 27 11.76 -15.66 0.34
CA THR A 27 10.94 -15.70 -0.90
C THR A 27 9.48 -15.29 -0.68
N VAL A 28 9.08 -14.89 0.52
CA VAL A 28 7.78 -14.27 0.72
C VAL A 28 7.81 -12.91 0.02
N SER A 29 7.52 -12.94 -1.26
CA SER A 29 7.29 -11.75 -2.06
C SER A 29 6.22 -10.92 -1.38
N VAL A 30 6.57 -9.73 -0.95
CA VAL A 30 5.59 -8.72 -0.58
C VAL A 30 4.80 -8.43 -1.86
N ALA A 31 3.65 -9.08 -1.99
CA ALA A 31 2.70 -8.73 -3.04
C ALA A 31 2.43 -7.24 -2.87
N GLY A 32 2.93 -6.45 -3.79
CA GLY A 32 2.69 -5.02 -3.83
C GLY A 32 1.19 -4.81 -3.74
N ALA A 33 0.71 -4.05 -2.75
CA ALA A 33 -0.69 -3.69 -2.67
C ALA A 33 -1.04 -2.97 -3.97
N SER A 34 -1.92 -3.57 -4.77
CA SER A 34 -2.48 -2.93 -5.95
C SER A 34 -3.20 -1.66 -5.50
N THR A 35 -2.70 -0.51 -5.91
CA THR A 35 -3.27 0.80 -5.58
C THR A 35 -4.37 1.16 -6.57
N CYS A 36 -5.41 0.31 -6.67
CA CYS A 36 -6.49 0.57 -7.58
C CYS A 36 -7.44 1.63 -7.03
N ARG A 37 -7.74 2.59 -7.86
CA ARG A 37 -8.76 3.59 -7.63
C ARG A 37 -10.07 3.15 -8.27
N SER A 38 -11.16 3.13 -7.51
CA SER A 38 -12.49 2.82 -8.02
C SER A 38 -13.17 4.06 -8.62
N SER A 39 -13.58 3.97 -9.89
CA SER A 39 -14.40 5.01 -10.53
C SER A 39 -15.75 5.19 -9.83
N LYS A 40 -16.31 4.12 -9.28
CA LYS A 40 -17.56 4.16 -8.50
C LYS A 40 -17.41 5.00 -7.23
N VAL A 41 -16.32 4.82 -6.51
CA VAL A 41 -16.03 5.60 -5.28
C VAL A 41 -15.79 7.06 -5.62
N LYS A 42 -15.03 7.34 -6.71
CA LYS A 42 -14.89 8.71 -7.23
C LYS A 42 -16.23 9.35 -7.55
N HIS A 43 -17.13 8.63 -8.24
CA HIS A 43 -18.45 9.13 -8.58
C HIS A 43 -19.30 9.39 -7.32
N GLN A 44 -19.23 8.53 -6.31
CA GLN A 44 -19.87 8.77 -5.01
C GLN A 44 -19.39 10.07 -4.38
N PHE A 45 -18.09 10.33 -4.39
CA PHE A 45 -17.53 11.60 -3.93
C PHE A 45 -18.07 12.78 -4.72
N ASP A 46 -18.07 12.73 -6.05
CA ASP A 46 -18.57 13.79 -6.91
C ASP A 46 -20.03 14.11 -6.59
N VAL A 47 -20.89 13.09 -6.43
CA VAL A 47 -22.30 13.25 -6.06
C VAL A 47 -22.44 13.88 -4.67
N GLN A 48 -21.70 13.42 -3.68
CA GLN A 48 -21.75 13.97 -2.32
C GLN A 48 -21.33 15.44 -2.26
N GLN A 49 -20.43 15.85 -3.16
CA GLN A 49 -19.98 17.24 -3.27
C GLN A 49 -20.90 18.12 -4.14
N GLY A 50 -21.97 17.54 -4.70
CA GLY A 50 -22.90 18.27 -5.58
C GLY A 50 -22.44 18.41 -7.02
N TYR A 51 -21.46 17.63 -7.46
CA TYR A 51 -20.91 17.64 -8.82
C TYR A 51 -20.98 16.26 -9.48
N PRO A 52 -22.18 15.71 -9.76
CA PRO A 52 -22.35 14.33 -10.25
C PRO A 52 -21.62 14.03 -11.56
N HIS A 53 -21.28 15.06 -12.33
CA HIS A 53 -20.52 14.95 -13.59
C HIS A 53 -19.07 15.42 -13.43
N GLY A 54 -18.59 15.55 -12.19
CA GLY A 54 -17.27 16.09 -11.86
C GLY A 54 -17.26 17.62 -11.82
N ARG A 55 -16.28 18.19 -11.13
CA ARG A 55 -16.10 19.63 -10.99
C ARG A 55 -15.13 20.16 -12.04
N LYS A 56 -15.62 21.03 -12.94
CA LYS A 56 -14.80 21.60 -14.01
C LYS A 56 -13.60 22.37 -13.45
N GLY A 57 -12.42 22.12 -14.00
CA GLY A 57 -11.15 22.76 -13.56
C GLY A 57 -10.50 22.13 -12.33
N TYR A 58 -11.09 21.04 -11.80
CA TYR A 58 -10.55 20.32 -10.65
C TYR A 58 -10.33 18.85 -10.95
N VAL A 59 -9.37 18.28 -10.28
CA VAL A 59 -9.16 16.83 -10.24
C VAL A 59 -9.55 16.31 -8.87
N VAL A 60 -10.07 15.09 -8.81
CA VAL A 60 -10.29 14.40 -7.54
C VAL A 60 -9.01 13.68 -7.18
N ASP A 61 -8.49 13.94 -6.01
CA ASP A 61 -7.28 13.35 -5.49
C ASP A 61 -7.51 12.75 -4.09
N HIS A 62 -6.72 11.75 -3.69
CA HIS A 62 -6.75 11.22 -2.34
C HIS A 62 -5.96 12.12 -1.39
N ILE A 63 -6.52 12.42 -0.22
CA ILE A 63 -5.82 13.20 0.82
C ILE A 63 -4.56 12.45 1.24
N CYS A 64 -4.72 11.22 1.73
CA CYS A 64 -3.62 10.29 1.91
C CYS A 64 -3.55 9.38 0.68
N ALA A 65 -2.40 9.38 0.01
CA ALA A 65 -2.21 8.59 -1.20
C ALA A 65 -2.46 7.09 -0.94
N LEU A 66 -3.09 6.40 -1.89
CA LEU A 66 -3.33 4.95 -1.79
C LEU A 66 -2.02 4.17 -1.61
N ALA A 67 -0.94 4.61 -2.28
CA ALA A 67 0.39 4.03 -2.13
C ALA A 67 0.97 4.18 -0.72
N GLN A 68 0.49 5.14 0.06
CA GLN A 68 0.88 5.38 1.45
C GLN A 68 -0.08 4.72 2.47
N GLY A 69 -1.03 3.91 2.01
CA GLY A 69 -2.00 3.24 2.86
C GLY A 69 -3.30 4.01 3.06
N GLY A 70 -3.54 5.07 2.29
CA GLY A 70 -4.83 5.75 2.24
C GLY A 70 -5.94 4.82 1.75
N ILE A 71 -7.16 5.05 2.20
CA ILE A 71 -8.34 4.28 1.77
C ILE A 71 -8.95 4.87 0.50
N ASP A 72 -9.50 4.02 -0.37
CA ASP A 72 -10.29 4.46 -1.51
C ASP A 72 -11.75 4.68 -1.08
N ALA A 73 -12.01 5.82 -0.47
CA ALA A 73 -13.32 6.22 0.03
C ALA A 73 -13.51 7.74 -0.12
N PRO A 74 -14.76 8.23 -0.26
CA PRO A 74 -15.04 9.65 -0.39
C PRO A 74 -14.47 10.50 0.75
N THR A 75 -14.36 9.94 1.96
CA THR A 75 -13.78 10.60 3.14
C THR A 75 -12.27 10.88 3.01
N ASN A 76 -11.58 10.18 2.12
CA ASN A 76 -10.17 10.38 1.80
C ASN A 76 -9.98 11.09 0.45
N MET A 77 -11.00 11.73 -0.07
CA MET A 77 -10.94 12.42 -1.36
C MET A 77 -11.11 13.93 -1.20
N GLN A 78 -10.53 14.67 -2.11
CA GLN A 78 -10.63 16.13 -2.21
C GLN A 78 -10.57 16.59 -3.65
N TYR A 79 -11.13 17.77 -3.93
CA TYR A 79 -10.90 18.47 -5.18
C TYR A 79 -9.61 19.31 -5.06
N GLN A 80 -8.75 19.19 -6.05
CA GLN A 80 -7.56 20.01 -6.19
C GLN A 80 -7.49 20.62 -7.59
N THR A 81 -6.84 21.76 -7.72
CA THR A 81 -6.42 22.23 -9.04
C THR A 81 -5.36 21.29 -9.60
N LEU A 82 -5.19 21.28 -10.92
CA LEU A 82 -4.14 20.46 -11.53
C LEU A 82 -2.74 20.84 -11.05
N THR A 83 -2.53 22.13 -10.76
CA THR A 83 -1.25 22.65 -10.24
C THR A 83 -0.97 22.13 -8.84
N ASP A 84 -1.97 22.17 -7.95
CA ASP A 84 -1.83 21.68 -6.57
C ASP A 84 -1.64 20.16 -6.52
N SER A 85 -2.39 19.40 -7.36
CA SER A 85 -2.23 17.96 -7.49
C SER A 85 -0.79 17.61 -7.91
N LYS A 86 -0.25 18.27 -8.94
CA LYS A 86 1.14 18.03 -9.37
C LYS A 86 2.19 18.45 -8.33
N ALA A 87 1.91 19.47 -7.52
CA ALA A 87 2.80 19.86 -6.42
C ALA A 87 2.79 18.80 -5.31
N LYS A 88 1.60 18.28 -4.97
CA LYS A 88 1.42 17.22 -3.99
C LYS A 88 2.10 15.92 -4.44
N ASP A 89 1.94 15.51 -5.71
CA ASP A 89 2.54 14.29 -6.29
C ASP A 89 4.07 14.20 -6.06
N LYS A 90 4.75 15.35 -6.02
CA LYS A 90 6.20 15.39 -5.81
C LYS A 90 6.63 14.96 -4.41
N ILE A 91 5.76 15.11 -3.42
CA ILE A 91 6.09 14.89 -2.01
C ILE A 91 5.24 13.81 -1.35
N GLU A 92 4.04 13.51 -1.84
CA GLU A 92 3.09 12.63 -1.16
C GLU A 92 3.62 11.21 -0.90
N ASN A 93 4.44 10.68 -1.80
CA ASN A 93 5.04 9.35 -1.67
C ASN A 93 6.34 9.34 -0.84
N THR A 94 6.73 10.49 -0.29
CA THR A 94 7.86 10.59 0.63
C THR A 94 7.43 10.40 2.09
N ARG A 95 8.43 10.21 2.98
CA ARG A 95 8.18 10.17 4.43
C ARG A 95 7.53 11.47 4.94
N LEU A 96 7.93 12.61 4.39
CA LEU A 96 7.36 13.91 4.72
C LEU A 96 5.89 14.01 4.27
N GLY A 97 5.60 13.63 3.02
CA GLY A 97 4.23 13.62 2.49
C GLY A 97 3.31 12.73 3.30
N ARG A 98 3.78 11.54 3.70
CA ARG A 98 3.03 10.66 4.59
C ARG A 98 2.72 11.32 5.94
N ALA A 99 3.70 11.99 6.54
CA ALA A 99 3.51 12.70 7.80
C ALA A 99 2.51 13.87 7.68
N ILE A 100 2.48 14.53 6.53
CA ILE A 100 1.57 15.66 6.29
C ILE A 100 0.14 15.19 5.96
N TYR A 101 0.00 14.26 5.03
CA TYR A 101 -1.30 13.93 4.44
C TYR A 101 -2.00 12.71 5.06
N CYS A 102 -1.27 11.84 5.77
CA CYS A 102 -1.79 10.59 6.29
C CYS A 102 -1.95 10.55 7.82
N THR A 103 -1.81 11.68 8.51
CA THR A 103 -1.90 11.73 9.98
C THR A 103 -3.22 11.22 10.53
N SER A 104 -4.33 11.51 9.86
CA SER A 104 -5.67 11.06 10.26
C SER A 104 -5.91 9.56 10.00
N PHE A 105 -5.04 8.91 9.21
CA PHE A 105 -5.18 7.50 8.78
C PHE A 105 -4.20 6.56 9.47
N ASN A 106 -3.31 7.08 10.31
CA ASN A 106 -2.28 6.29 11.01
C ASN A 106 -2.84 5.33 12.08
N SER A 107 -4.12 5.44 12.44
CA SER A 107 -4.75 4.64 13.48
C SER A 107 -5.54 3.42 12.96
N THR A 108 -5.60 3.20 11.65
CA THR A 108 -6.34 2.08 11.09
C THR A 108 -5.37 1.02 10.55
N PRO A 109 -5.17 -0.11 11.26
CA PRO A 109 -4.25 -1.17 10.83
C PRO A 109 -4.81 -2.07 9.72
N LEU A 110 -5.91 -1.71 9.09
CA LEU A 110 -6.55 -2.54 8.08
C LEU A 110 -6.05 -2.16 6.69
N ARG A 111 -5.08 -2.95 6.24
CA ARG A 111 -4.73 -3.11 4.83
C ARG A 111 -5.98 -3.55 4.08
N GLN A 112 -6.74 -2.62 3.54
CA GLN A 112 -7.85 -2.96 2.65
C GLN A 112 -7.26 -3.57 1.38
N VAL A 113 -7.57 -4.83 1.15
CA VAL A 113 -7.30 -5.49 -0.13
C VAL A 113 -8.34 -4.97 -1.09
N TYR A 114 -7.94 -4.05 -1.96
CA TYR A 114 -8.82 -3.55 -3.01
C TYR A 114 -8.87 -4.57 -4.15
N ASN A 115 -10.04 -5.14 -4.37
CA ASN A 115 -10.35 -5.83 -5.63
C ASN A 115 -10.56 -4.77 -6.70
N CYS A 116 -9.64 -4.71 -7.64
CA CYS A 116 -9.75 -3.88 -8.83
C CYS A 116 -10.61 -4.62 -9.88
N ASN A 117 -11.92 -4.56 -9.74
CA ASN A 117 -12.88 -5.00 -10.78
C ASN A 117 -13.51 -3.78 -11.44
#